data_918a7a77c348899d70e202423fb39921
#
_entry.id   918a7a77c348899d70e202423fb39921
#
_cell.length_a   1.000
_cell.length_b   1.000
_cell.length_c   1.000
_cell.angle_alpha   90.00
_cell.angle_beta   90.00
_cell.angle_gamma   90.00
#
_symmetry.space_group_name_H-M   'P 1'
#
loop_
_entity.id
_entity.type
_entity.pdbx_description
1 polymer ?
#
loop_
_entity_poly.entity_id
_entity_poly.type
_entity_poly.pdbx_seq_one_letter_code
_entity_poly.pdbx_strand_id
1 'polypeptide(L)'
;MLILASGNWVVNNLENAIDTWNDKLSEIWQIITQSPEAFKGGTIWQVILKINGAVQAIGLALLVLFFVVGVVKTCSSLADVKKPEHAIKLFVRFAIAKGIVTYGLDLMLSIFKIVQGVISTIMKSAGFGTVTKTILPQEIVKAVESCGFFESIPLWAVTLIGGLFVTVLSFIMILTVYGRFFKLYLYTAIAPIPLSTVAGEPTQRICASFLKSFTAVCLEGAIIVLSCIIFSLFASSPPVVDTSAAAVTQVWKYIGELIFNMLVLVGTIKMSDRVVEK
;
A
#
# COMPACT_ATOMS: atom_id res chain seq x y z
N MET A 1 -32.85 -36.87 8.03
CA MET A 1 -32.78 -35.63 7.22
C MET A 1 -32.16 -34.43 7.96
N LEU A 2 -31.88 -34.53 9.24
CA LEU A 2 -31.19 -33.49 10.04
C LEU A 2 -29.64 -33.68 10.12
N ILE A 3 -29.15 -34.84 9.70
CA ILE A 3 -27.70 -35.20 9.80
C ILE A 3 -26.84 -34.59 8.65
N LEU A 4 -27.48 -34.26 7.55
CA LEU A 4 -26.80 -33.60 6.37
C LEU A 4 -26.53 -32.08 6.58
N ALA A 5 -27.11 -31.47 7.63
CA ALA A 5 -26.93 -30.06 7.91
C ALA A 5 -25.70 -29.75 8.78
N SER A 6 -25.12 -30.73 9.49
CA SER A 6 -24.02 -30.49 10.43
C SER A 6 -22.64 -30.32 9.72
N GLY A 7 -22.42 -31.08 8.65
CA GLY A 7 -21.20 -30.92 7.84
C GLY A 7 -21.16 -29.61 7.06
N ASN A 8 -22.31 -29.14 6.59
CA ASN A 8 -22.43 -27.88 5.82
C ASN A 8 -22.01 -26.63 6.61
N TRP A 9 -22.22 -26.57 7.92
CA TRP A 9 -21.86 -25.38 8.72
C TRP A 9 -20.35 -25.18 8.84
N VAL A 10 -19.61 -26.24 9.00
CA VAL A 10 -18.14 -26.22 9.11
C VAL A 10 -17.54 -25.81 7.77
N VAL A 11 -17.98 -26.44 6.68
CA VAL A 11 -17.56 -26.11 5.32
C VAL A 11 -17.93 -24.68 4.98
N ASN A 12 -19.16 -24.26 5.23
CA ASN A 12 -19.64 -22.91 4.97
C ASN A 12 -18.82 -21.83 5.72
N ASN A 13 -18.42 -22.09 6.96
CA ASN A 13 -17.58 -21.16 7.72
C ASN A 13 -16.21 -20.97 7.07
N LEU A 14 -15.59 -22.06 6.59
CA LEU A 14 -14.30 -22.00 5.90
C LEU A 14 -14.43 -21.34 4.53
N GLU A 15 -15.44 -21.71 3.75
CA GLU A 15 -15.69 -21.11 2.43
C GLU A 15 -15.93 -19.60 2.56
N ASN A 16 -16.81 -19.16 3.47
CA ASN A 16 -17.06 -17.74 3.69
C ASN A 16 -15.80 -16.97 4.09
N ALA A 17 -14.92 -17.56 4.91
CA ALA A 17 -13.67 -16.93 5.30
C ALA A 17 -12.71 -16.81 4.12
N ILE A 18 -12.57 -17.89 3.32
CA ILE A 18 -11.74 -17.92 2.11
C ILE A 18 -12.29 -16.96 1.06
N ASP A 19 -13.59 -16.89 0.86
CA ASP A 19 -14.22 -15.95 -0.07
C ASP A 19 -13.97 -14.51 0.35
N THR A 20 -14.12 -14.20 1.64
CA THR A 20 -13.77 -12.88 2.17
C THR A 20 -12.31 -12.51 1.87
N TRP A 21 -11.39 -13.46 2.03
CA TRP A 21 -9.98 -13.28 1.69
C TRP A 21 -9.78 -13.02 0.19
N ASN A 22 -10.36 -13.85 -0.66
CA ASN A 22 -10.26 -13.73 -2.11
C ASN A 22 -10.84 -12.40 -2.62
N ASP A 23 -11.97 -11.98 -2.04
CA ASP A 23 -12.59 -10.69 -2.37
C ASP A 23 -11.68 -9.52 -2.02
N LYS A 24 -11.04 -9.56 -0.84
CA LYS A 24 -10.11 -8.51 -0.43
C LYS A 24 -8.82 -8.50 -1.26
N LEU A 25 -8.30 -9.65 -1.65
CA LEU A 25 -7.20 -9.73 -2.63
C LEU A 25 -7.61 -9.12 -3.97
N SER A 26 -8.79 -9.47 -4.47
CA SER A 26 -9.31 -8.90 -5.73
C SER A 26 -9.49 -7.39 -5.63
N GLU A 27 -10.01 -6.88 -4.52
CA GLU A 27 -10.15 -5.44 -4.26
C GLU A 27 -8.77 -4.75 -4.27
N ILE A 28 -7.74 -5.34 -3.66
CA ILE A 28 -6.37 -4.81 -3.71
C ILE A 28 -5.87 -4.68 -5.14
N TRP A 29 -6.03 -5.72 -5.97
CA TRP A 29 -5.61 -5.68 -7.37
C TRP A 29 -6.28 -4.56 -8.16
N GLN A 30 -7.56 -4.30 -7.90
CA GLN A 30 -8.29 -3.21 -8.55
C GLN A 30 -7.82 -1.83 -8.08
N ILE A 31 -7.56 -1.67 -6.78
CA ILE A 31 -7.23 -0.38 -6.18
C ILE A 31 -5.77 0.00 -6.45
N ILE A 32 -4.83 -0.97 -6.39
CA ILE A 32 -3.40 -0.70 -6.46
C ILE A 32 -2.98 -0.01 -7.77
N THR A 33 -3.73 -0.24 -8.84
CA THR A 33 -3.52 0.36 -10.16
C THR A 33 -4.26 1.68 -10.35
N GLN A 34 -5.16 2.06 -9.43
CA GLN A 34 -5.89 3.33 -9.54
C GLN A 34 -4.97 4.52 -9.25
N SER A 35 -5.20 5.62 -9.97
CA SER A 35 -4.56 6.89 -9.63
C SER A 35 -5.21 7.50 -8.38
N PRO A 36 -4.50 8.34 -7.61
CA PRO A 36 -5.08 9.08 -6.50
C PRO A 36 -6.28 9.93 -6.94
N GLU A 37 -6.27 10.39 -8.19
CA GLU A 37 -7.35 11.18 -8.78
C GLU A 37 -8.67 10.39 -8.91
N ALA A 38 -8.59 9.09 -9.23
CA ALA A 38 -9.75 8.23 -9.48
C ALA A 38 -10.22 7.47 -8.23
N PHE A 39 -9.41 7.42 -7.18
CA PHE A 39 -9.72 6.64 -5.99
C PHE A 39 -11.01 7.16 -5.32
N LYS A 40 -11.94 6.23 -5.01
CA LYS A 40 -13.25 6.54 -4.39
C LYS A 40 -14.03 7.64 -5.12
N GLY A 41 -13.98 7.65 -6.45
CA GLY A 41 -14.77 8.58 -7.29
C GLY A 41 -14.23 10.01 -7.33
N GLY A 42 -13.00 10.25 -6.86
CA GLY A 42 -12.31 11.54 -7.01
C GLY A 42 -12.77 12.67 -6.06
N THR A 43 -13.79 12.48 -5.24
CA THR A 43 -14.30 13.54 -4.33
C THR A 43 -13.23 13.99 -3.34
N ILE A 44 -12.49 13.04 -2.76
CA ILE A 44 -11.40 13.31 -1.84
C ILE A 44 -10.31 14.12 -2.55
N TRP A 45 -9.98 13.75 -3.78
CA TRP A 45 -8.97 14.42 -4.59
C TRP A 45 -9.28 15.90 -4.81
N GLN A 46 -10.54 16.25 -5.10
CA GLN A 46 -10.96 17.64 -5.27
C GLN A 46 -10.74 18.48 -4.00
N VAL A 47 -10.95 17.89 -2.83
CA VAL A 47 -10.66 18.57 -1.54
C VAL A 47 -9.15 18.75 -1.38
N ILE A 48 -8.34 17.74 -1.70
CA ILE A 48 -6.89 17.80 -1.63
C ILE A 48 -6.33 18.89 -2.56
N LEU A 49 -6.86 19.01 -3.79
CA LEU A 49 -6.49 20.06 -4.73
C LEU A 49 -6.77 21.48 -4.16
N LYS A 50 -7.94 21.68 -3.54
CA LYS A 50 -8.27 22.95 -2.90
C LYS A 50 -7.33 23.28 -1.75
N ILE A 51 -6.99 22.30 -0.92
CA ILE A 51 -6.04 22.48 0.19
C ILE A 51 -4.65 22.79 -0.35
N ASN A 52 -4.18 22.01 -1.34
CA ASN A 52 -2.88 22.26 -1.97
C ASN A 52 -2.78 23.66 -2.56
N GLY A 53 -3.82 24.15 -3.27
CA GLY A 53 -3.87 25.51 -3.81
C GLY A 53 -3.81 26.60 -2.73
N ALA A 54 -4.50 26.40 -1.60
CA ALA A 54 -4.41 27.32 -0.47
C ALA A 54 -3.01 27.33 0.18
N VAL A 55 -2.43 26.13 0.36
CA VAL A 55 -1.08 25.96 0.91
C VAL A 55 0.00 26.46 -0.03
N GLN A 56 -0.24 26.48 -1.35
CA GLN A 56 0.69 27.00 -2.34
C GLN A 56 1.01 28.48 -2.13
N ALA A 57 0.02 29.29 -1.75
CA ALA A 57 0.27 30.71 -1.42
C ALA A 57 1.23 30.85 -0.23
N ILE A 58 1.07 30.02 0.80
CA ILE A 58 1.98 29.97 1.95
C ILE A 58 3.37 29.48 1.50
N GLY A 59 3.43 28.45 0.68
CA GLY A 59 4.68 27.91 0.11
C GLY A 59 5.46 28.98 -0.65
N LEU A 60 4.80 29.80 -1.47
CA LEU A 60 5.44 30.90 -2.19
C LEU A 60 5.97 32.00 -1.25
N ALA A 61 5.27 32.31 -0.17
CA ALA A 61 5.77 33.25 0.84
C ALA A 61 7.01 32.68 1.56
N LEU A 62 6.96 31.40 1.96
CA LEU A 62 8.09 30.70 2.59
C LEU A 62 9.29 30.58 1.64
N LEU A 63 9.05 30.42 0.33
CA LEU A 63 10.11 30.37 -0.67
C LEU A 63 10.95 31.64 -0.65
N VAL A 64 10.31 32.82 -0.57
CA VAL A 64 11.02 34.10 -0.46
C VAL A 64 11.86 34.14 0.82
N LEU A 65 11.28 33.72 1.94
CA LEU A 65 11.98 33.67 3.23
C LEU A 65 13.20 32.75 3.18
N PHE A 66 13.05 31.51 2.69
CA PHE A 66 14.15 30.57 2.57
C PHE A 66 15.22 31.05 1.58
N PHE A 67 14.81 31.72 0.49
CA PHE A 67 15.73 32.32 -0.44
C PHE A 67 16.58 33.41 0.24
N VAL A 68 15.97 34.33 0.98
CA VAL A 68 16.71 35.39 1.72
C VAL A 68 17.67 34.77 2.73
N VAL A 69 17.22 33.78 3.51
CA VAL A 69 18.10 33.06 4.46
C VAL A 69 19.26 32.37 3.72
N GLY A 70 19.00 31.81 2.56
CA GLY A 70 20.01 31.19 1.71
C GLY A 70 21.05 32.21 1.23
N VAL A 71 20.62 33.37 0.74
CA VAL A 71 21.50 34.46 0.30
C VAL A 71 22.38 34.95 1.44
N VAL A 72 21.79 35.23 2.61
CA VAL A 72 22.54 35.71 3.80
C VAL A 72 23.58 34.73 4.26
N LYS A 73 23.30 33.42 4.19
CA LYS A 73 24.27 32.37 4.60
C LYS A 73 25.36 32.08 3.56
N THR A 74 25.07 32.29 2.28
CA THR A 74 25.99 31.97 1.18
C THR A 74 26.92 33.14 0.85
N CYS A 75 26.46 34.39 1.07
CA CYS A 75 27.24 35.58 0.79
C CYS A 75 27.93 36.06 2.08
N SER A 76 29.25 35.89 2.12
CA SER A 76 30.10 36.33 3.26
C SER A 76 30.19 37.86 3.37
N SER A 77 29.95 38.57 2.27
CA SER A 77 29.97 40.05 2.24
C SER A 77 29.01 40.59 1.19
N LEU A 78 28.58 41.85 1.37
CA LEU A 78 27.78 42.57 0.37
C LEU A 78 28.51 42.73 -0.96
N ALA A 79 29.84 42.64 -0.95
CA ALA A 79 30.66 42.71 -2.17
C ALA A 79 30.47 41.46 -3.05
N ASP A 80 30.19 40.31 -2.47
CA ASP A 80 29.95 39.05 -3.20
C ASP A 80 28.60 39.07 -3.93
N VAL A 81 27.59 39.72 -3.38
CA VAL A 81 26.27 39.89 -4.02
C VAL A 81 26.39 40.80 -5.28
N LYS A 82 27.33 41.75 -5.29
CA LYS A 82 27.53 42.67 -6.40
C LYS A 82 28.23 42.04 -7.60
N LYS A 83 28.82 40.84 -7.47
CA LYS A 83 29.43 40.13 -8.62
C LYS A 83 28.32 39.61 -9.53
N PRO A 84 28.32 39.95 -10.84
CA PRO A 84 27.22 39.57 -11.75
C PRO A 84 27.01 38.06 -11.83
N GLU A 85 28.09 37.28 -11.70
CA GLU A 85 28.03 35.82 -11.74
C GLU A 85 27.23 35.23 -10.53
N HIS A 86 27.41 35.81 -9.36
CA HIS A 86 26.65 35.37 -8.15
C HIS A 86 25.17 35.79 -8.21
N ALA A 87 24.93 37.02 -8.71
CA ALA A 87 23.56 37.50 -8.90
C ALA A 87 22.78 36.63 -9.90
N ILE A 88 23.38 36.21 -11.01
CA ILE A 88 22.77 35.33 -12.00
C ILE A 88 22.46 33.94 -11.35
N LYS A 89 23.43 33.35 -10.63
CA LYS A 89 23.21 32.07 -9.94
C LYS A 89 22.04 32.12 -8.96
N LEU A 90 21.95 33.20 -8.18
CA LEU A 90 20.87 33.40 -7.22
C LEU A 90 19.51 33.54 -7.90
N PHE A 91 19.48 34.32 -9.00
CA PHE A 91 18.25 34.51 -9.79
C PHE A 91 17.78 33.21 -10.44
N VAL A 92 18.67 32.45 -11.06
CA VAL A 92 18.35 31.12 -11.64
C VAL A 92 17.83 30.17 -10.55
N ARG A 93 18.48 30.15 -9.39
CA ARG A 93 18.03 29.33 -8.26
C ARG A 93 16.63 29.70 -7.80
N PHE A 94 16.35 31.01 -7.67
CA PHE A 94 15.02 31.51 -7.30
C PHE A 94 13.96 31.13 -8.35
N ALA A 95 14.27 31.29 -9.63
CA ALA A 95 13.38 30.94 -10.73
C ALA A 95 13.03 29.43 -10.74
N ILE A 96 14.05 28.56 -10.56
CA ILE A 96 13.86 27.11 -10.46
C ILE A 96 13.00 26.77 -9.21
N ALA A 97 13.31 27.37 -8.07
CA ALA A 97 12.57 27.14 -6.84
C ALA A 97 11.10 27.56 -6.96
N LYS A 98 10.84 28.73 -7.58
CA LYS A 98 9.47 29.16 -7.88
C LYS A 98 8.77 28.18 -8.81
N GLY A 99 9.43 27.69 -9.84
CA GLY A 99 8.89 26.66 -10.75
C GLY A 99 8.52 25.38 -9.99
N ILE A 100 9.40 24.89 -9.12
CA ILE A 100 9.16 23.67 -8.32
C ILE A 100 7.94 23.85 -7.40
N VAL A 101 7.76 24.99 -6.77
CA VAL A 101 6.57 25.23 -5.90
C VAL A 101 5.31 25.40 -6.75
N THR A 102 5.39 26.10 -7.87
CA THR A 102 4.23 26.36 -8.74
C THR A 102 3.73 25.08 -9.42
N TYR A 103 4.63 24.26 -9.93
CA TYR A 103 4.32 22.99 -10.61
C TYR A 103 4.55 21.77 -9.74
N GLY A 104 4.60 21.95 -8.43
CA GLY A 104 4.89 20.87 -7.47
C GLY A 104 3.88 19.74 -7.51
N LEU A 105 2.60 20.06 -7.74
CA LEU A 105 1.55 19.06 -7.90
C LEU A 105 1.81 18.19 -9.15
N ASP A 106 2.13 18.81 -10.30
CA ASP A 106 2.41 18.10 -11.55
C ASP A 106 3.65 17.21 -11.42
N LEU A 107 4.67 17.69 -10.70
CA LEU A 107 5.87 16.92 -10.37
C LEU A 107 5.51 15.66 -9.57
N MET A 108 4.72 15.79 -8.52
CA MET A 108 4.30 14.66 -7.70
C MET A 108 3.45 13.66 -8.48
N LEU A 109 2.50 14.14 -9.28
CA LEU A 109 1.71 13.28 -10.16
C LEU A 109 2.57 12.56 -11.21
N SER A 110 3.60 13.21 -11.72
CA SER A 110 4.53 12.59 -12.68
C SER A 110 5.33 11.45 -12.01
N ILE A 111 5.81 11.65 -10.78
CA ILE A 111 6.48 10.60 -10.00
C ILE A 111 5.52 9.42 -9.79
N PHE A 112 4.28 9.70 -9.41
CA PHE A 112 3.27 8.65 -9.22
C PHE A 112 3.02 7.86 -10.53
N LYS A 113 2.85 8.55 -11.67
CA LYS A 113 2.64 7.91 -12.99
C LYS A 113 3.82 7.02 -13.41
N ILE A 114 5.05 7.44 -13.14
CA ILE A 114 6.25 6.62 -13.40
C ILE A 114 6.19 5.33 -12.59
N VAL A 115 5.92 5.42 -11.28
CA VAL A 115 5.83 4.24 -10.41
C VAL A 115 4.64 3.35 -10.80
N GLN A 116 3.52 3.93 -11.22
CA GLN A 116 2.37 3.16 -11.72
C GLN A 116 2.73 2.39 -12.99
N GLY A 117 3.57 2.97 -13.87
CA GLY A 117 4.16 2.28 -15.02
C GLY A 117 4.99 1.07 -14.60
N VAL A 118 5.80 1.21 -13.54
CA VAL A 118 6.58 0.09 -12.96
C VAL A 118 5.64 -1.02 -12.45
N ILE A 119 4.61 -0.66 -11.69
CA ILE A 119 3.59 -1.61 -11.19
C ILE A 119 2.95 -2.37 -12.36
N SER A 120 2.51 -1.65 -13.39
CA SER A 120 1.90 -2.25 -14.58
C SER A 120 2.85 -3.19 -15.32
N THR A 121 4.14 -2.86 -15.37
CA THR A 121 5.17 -3.71 -15.98
C THR A 121 5.39 -4.98 -15.17
N ILE A 122 5.46 -4.89 -13.84
CA ILE A 122 5.58 -6.05 -12.94
C ILE A 122 4.39 -6.99 -13.12
N MET A 123 3.17 -6.45 -13.14
CA MET A 123 1.95 -7.24 -13.31
C MET A 123 1.93 -7.97 -14.66
N LYS A 124 2.33 -7.29 -15.75
CA LYS A 124 2.41 -7.90 -17.08
C LYS A 124 3.49 -8.98 -17.19
N SER A 125 4.67 -8.73 -16.63
CA SER A 125 5.82 -9.64 -16.68
C SER A 125 5.56 -10.95 -15.93
N ALA A 126 4.79 -10.87 -14.85
CA ALA A 126 4.46 -12.05 -14.06
C ALA A 126 3.32 -12.90 -14.66
N GLY A 127 2.71 -12.47 -15.76
CA GLY A 127 1.55 -13.15 -16.36
C GLY A 127 0.29 -13.13 -15.49
N PHE A 128 0.29 -12.32 -14.43
CA PHE A 128 -0.78 -12.26 -13.45
C PHE A 128 -1.83 -11.21 -13.87
N GLY A 129 -2.84 -11.66 -14.60
CA GLY A 129 -4.09 -10.92 -14.81
C GLY A 129 -5.23 -11.39 -13.91
N THR A 130 -5.07 -12.54 -13.27
CA THR A 130 -6.09 -13.16 -12.41
C THR A 130 -5.47 -13.53 -11.08
N VAL A 131 -6.06 -13.03 -10.01
CA VAL A 131 -5.75 -13.49 -8.64
C VAL A 131 -6.02 -14.98 -8.58
N THR A 132 -4.99 -15.78 -8.28
CA THR A 132 -5.21 -17.21 -7.99
C THR A 132 -6.06 -17.28 -6.73
N LYS A 133 -7.32 -17.68 -6.88
CA LYS A 133 -8.22 -17.84 -5.74
C LYS A 133 -7.75 -18.98 -4.87
N THR A 134 -7.69 -18.75 -3.59
CA THR A 134 -7.57 -19.81 -2.61
C THR A 134 -8.86 -20.63 -2.63
N ILE A 135 -8.77 -21.93 -2.80
CA ILE A 135 -9.93 -22.83 -2.85
C ILE A 135 -9.80 -23.83 -1.72
N LEU A 136 -10.91 -24.16 -1.08
CA LEU A 136 -10.93 -25.20 -0.04
C LEU A 136 -10.66 -26.57 -0.70
N PRO A 137 -9.65 -27.34 -0.23
CA PRO A 137 -9.35 -28.67 -0.77
C PRO A 137 -10.51 -29.64 -0.56
N GLN A 138 -10.80 -30.44 -1.57
CA GLN A 138 -11.87 -31.44 -1.52
C GLN A 138 -11.66 -32.51 -0.44
N GLU A 139 -10.40 -32.77 -0.08
CA GLU A 139 -10.01 -33.68 1.01
C GLU A 139 -10.53 -33.16 2.35
N ILE A 140 -10.44 -31.86 2.60
CA ILE A 140 -10.96 -31.22 3.81
C ILE A 140 -12.49 -31.27 3.83
N VAL A 141 -13.15 -31.00 2.69
CA VAL A 141 -14.61 -31.09 2.57
C VAL A 141 -15.07 -32.49 2.92
N LYS A 142 -14.46 -33.53 2.30
CA LYS A 142 -14.78 -34.94 2.56
C LYS A 142 -14.51 -35.35 4.00
N ALA A 143 -13.40 -34.88 4.60
CA ALA A 143 -13.09 -35.17 6.00
C ALA A 143 -14.15 -34.60 6.93
N VAL A 144 -14.65 -33.38 6.67
CA VAL A 144 -15.72 -32.76 7.45
C VAL A 144 -17.06 -33.46 7.25
N GLU A 145 -17.42 -33.82 6.00
CA GLU A 145 -18.67 -34.51 5.67
C GLU A 145 -18.75 -35.93 6.24
N SER A 146 -17.59 -36.58 6.43
CA SER A 146 -17.52 -37.91 7.02
C SER A 146 -17.70 -37.93 8.56
N CYS A 147 -17.67 -36.76 9.22
CA CYS A 147 -17.79 -36.65 10.66
C CYS A 147 -19.23 -36.79 11.14
N GLY A 148 -19.38 -37.47 12.28
CA GLY A 148 -20.66 -37.53 13.02
C GLY A 148 -21.02 -36.20 13.70
N PHE A 149 -22.28 -36.07 14.15
CA PHE A 149 -22.77 -34.84 14.75
C PHE A 149 -21.93 -34.39 15.96
N PHE A 150 -21.54 -35.30 16.87
CA PHE A 150 -20.74 -34.95 18.06
C PHE A 150 -19.29 -34.51 17.66
N GLU A 151 -18.73 -35.08 16.58
CA GLU A 151 -17.40 -34.72 16.07
C GLU A 151 -17.43 -33.38 15.35
N SER A 152 -18.57 -32.97 14.83
CA SER A 152 -18.76 -31.67 14.15
C SER A 152 -18.74 -30.47 15.10
N ILE A 153 -19.04 -30.64 16.39
CA ILE A 153 -19.07 -29.53 17.38
C ILE A 153 -17.67 -28.94 17.58
N PRO A 154 -16.60 -29.70 17.90
CA PRO A 154 -15.26 -29.13 17.98
C PRO A 154 -14.76 -28.60 16.64
N LEU A 155 -15.11 -29.23 15.51
CA LEU A 155 -14.77 -28.72 14.16
C LEU A 155 -15.41 -27.35 13.90
N TRP A 156 -16.69 -27.18 14.24
CA TRP A 156 -17.38 -25.91 14.11
C TRP A 156 -16.69 -24.80 14.92
N ALA A 157 -16.31 -25.08 16.17
CA ALA A 157 -15.61 -24.09 17.00
C ALA A 157 -14.26 -23.70 16.42
N VAL A 158 -13.47 -24.67 15.92
CA VAL A 158 -12.17 -24.45 15.28
C VAL A 158 -12.32 -23.62 14.01
N THR A 159 -13.29 -23.94 13.14
CA THR A 159 -13.50 -23.22 11.88
C THR A 159 -14.06 -21.82 12.09
N LEU A 160 -14.87 -21.60 13.14
CA LEU A 160 -15.36 -20.28 13.52
C LEU A 160 -14.20 -19.38 13.96
N ILE A 161 -13.32 -19.88 14.83
CA ILE A 161 -12.15 -19.13 15.29
C ILE A 161 -11.18 -18.88 14.11
N GLY A 162 -10.90 -19.90 13.32
CA GLY A 162 -10.06 -19.79 12.14
C GLY A 162 -10.60 -18.79 11.12
N GLY A 163 -11.90 -18.85 10.83
CA GLY A 163 -12.59 -17.91 9.95
C GLY A 163 -12.52 -16.47 10.46
N LEU A 164 -12.65 -16.26 11.78
CA LEU A 164 -12.48 -14.94 12.38
C LEU A 164 -11.05 -14.40 12.15
N PHE A 165 -10.02 -15.22 12.36
CA PHE A 165 -8.63 -14.83 12.09
C PHE A 165 -8.41 -14.44 10.62
N VAL A 166 -8.87 -15.27 9.68
CA VAL A 166 -8.77 -15.01 8.24
C VAL A 166 -9.46 -13.70 7.89
N THR A 167 -10.65 -13.45 8.42
CA THR A 167 -11.40 -12.20 8.20
C THR A 167 -10.64 -10.99 8.74
N VAL A 168 -10.10 -11.06 9.95
CA VAL A 168 -9.29 -9.97 10.54
C VAL A 168 -8.05 -9.69 9.72
N LEU A 169 -7.34 -10.73 9.26
CA LEU A 169 -6.16 -10.58 8.40
C LEU A 169 -6.50 -9.93 7.06
N SER A 170 -7.64 -10.30 6.46
CA SER A 170 -8.16 -9.69 5.23
C SER A 170 -8.40 -8.18 5.40
N PHE A 171 -8.99 -7.77 6.53
CA PHE A 171 -9.19 -6.35 6.84
C PHE A 171 -7.89 -5.60 7.09
N ILE A 172 -6.93 -6.19 7.80
CA ILE A 172 -5.61 -5.57 8.02
C ILE A 172 -4.91 -5.32 6.70
N MET A 173 -4.98 -6.29 5.78
CA MET A 173 -4.37 -6.21 4.47
C MET A 173 -4.97 -5.06 3.65
N ILE A 174 -6.30 -4.99 3.52
CA ILE A 174 -6.95 -3.93 2.75
C ILE A 174 -6.74 -2.55 3.38
N LEU A 175 -6.78 -2.44 4.73
CA LEU A 175 -6.51 -1.19 5.43
C LEU A 175 -5.09 -0.65 5.15
N THR A 176 -4.10 -1.52 5.00
CA THR A 176 -2.74 -1.11 4.65
C THR A 176 -2.69 -0.46 3.27
N VAL A 177 -3.41 -1.04 2.29
CA VAL A 177 -3.51 -0.49 0.93
C VAL A 177 -4.24 0.85 0.91
N TYR A 178 -5.35 0.97 1.65
CA TYR A 178 -6.05 2.26 1.80
C TYR A 178 -5.15 3.30 2.48
N GLY A 179 -4.40 2.90 3.52
CA GLY A 179 -3.46 3.76 4.23
C GLY A 179 -2.44 4.41 3.30
N ARG A 180 -1.96 3.70 2.26
CA ARG A 180 -1.10 4.26 1.22
C ARG A 180 -1.74 5.44 0.51
N PHE A 181 -3.02 5.35 0.12
CA PHE A 181 -3.73 6.46 -0.54
C PHE A 181 -3.87 7.67 0.38
N PHE A 182 -4.17 7.45 1.67
CA PHE A 182 -4.21 8.56 2.63
C PHE A 182 -2.83 9.22 2.78
N LYS A 183 -1.74 8.45 2.85
CA LYS A 183 -0.38 9.01 2.84
C LYS A 183 -0.16 9.87 1.57
N LEU A 184 -0.50 9.36 0.37
CA LEU A 184 -0.37 10.11 -0.88
C LEU A 184 -1.14 11.43 -0.84
N TYR A 185 -2.36 11.44 -0.33
CA TYR A 185 -3.17 12.64 -0.19
C TYR A 185 -2.55 13.65 0.78
N LEU A 186 -2.08 13.20 1.95
CA LEU A 186 -1.43 14.07 2.92
C LEU A 186 -0.17 14.70 2.35
N TYR A 187 0.70 13.90 1.71
CA TYR A 187 1.89 14.42 1.03
C TYR A 187 1.53 15.46 -0.02
N THR A 188 0.52 15.18 -0.86
CA THR A 188 0.09 16.09 -1.92
C THR A 188 -0.48 17.38 -1.36
N ALA A 189 -1.30 17.32 -0.29
CA ALA A 189 -1.90 18.51 0.31
C ALA A 189 -0.87 19.49 0.86
N ILE A 190 0.19 19.00 1.53
CA ILE A 190 1.20 19.84 2.20
C ILE A 190 2.43 20.13 1.32
N ALA A 191 2.51 19.55 0.12
CA ALA A 191 3.67 19.61 -0.75
C ALA A 191 4.29 20.99 -0.95
N PRO A 192 3.53 22.09 -1.13
CA PRO A 192 4.12 23.41 -1.39
C PRO A 192 5.05 23.90 -0.26
N ILE A 193 4.84 23.47 0.99
CA ILE A 193 5.67 23.89 2.13
C ILE A 193 7.08 23.29 2.03
N PRO A 194 7.27 21.95 2.04
CA PRO A 194 8.61 21.38 1.91
C PRO A 194 9.26 21.68 0.54
N LEU A 195 8.49 21.81 -0.54
CA LEU A 195 9.04 22.19 -1.84
C LEU A 195 9.63 23.59 -1.84
N SER A 196 9.08 24.54 -1.07
CA SER A 196 9.63 25.91 -0.96
C SER A 196 11.04 25.95 -0.37
N THR A 197 11.42 24.94 0.42
CA THR A 197 12.75 24.87 1.07
C THR A 197 13.91 24.69 0.07
N VAL A 198 13.63 24.37 -1.19
CA VAL A 198 14.65 24.24 -2.24
C VAL A 198 15.32 25.58 -2.55
N ALA A 199 14.66 26.71 -2.25
CA ALA A 199 15.19 28.05 -2.49
C ALA A 199 16.45 28.35 -1.66
N GLY A 200 16.54 27.84 -0.44
CA GLY A 200 17.67 28.04 0.45
C GLY A 200 18.69 26.91 0.39
N GLU A 201 19.98 27.20 0.27
CA GLU A 201 21.04 26.18 0.24
C GLU A 201 21.03 25.29 1.50
N PRO A 202 20.91 25.85 2.73
CA PRO A 202 20.90 25.03 3.94
C PRO A 202 19.62 24.22 4.10
N THR A 203 18.52 24.60 3.45
CA THR A 203 17.19 23.98 3.61
C THR A 203 16.80 23.02 2.48
N GLN A 204 17.54 23.01 1.37
CA GLN A 204 17.22 22.18 0.18
C GLN A 204 17.14 20.67 0.51
N ARG A 205 17.85 20.20 1.55
CA ARG A 205 17.79 18.81 2.00
C ARG A 205 16.38 18.40 2.45
N ILE A 206 15.59 19.34 2.97
CA ILE A 206 14.20 19.08 3.40
C ILE A 206 13.34 18.76 2.18
N CYS A 207 13.45 19.54 1.10
CA CYS A 207 12.78 19.27 -0.16
C CYS A 207 13.16 17.89 -0.73
N ALA A 208 14.47 17.59 -0.79
CA ALA A 208 14.98 16.32 -1.30
C ALA A 208 14.47 15.13 -0.46
N SER A 209 14.49 15.26 0.87
CA SER A 209 13.96 14.23 1.77
C SER A 209 12.45 14.04 1.60
N PHE A 210 11.70 15.12 1.44
CA PHE A 210 10.26 15.06 1.19
C PHE A 210 9.93 14.32 -0.10
N LEU A 211 10.61 14.65 -1.22
CA LEU A 211 10.40 13.97 -2.49
C LEU A 211 10.80 12.49 -2.43
N LYS A 212 11.87 12.19 -1.68
CA LYS A 212 12.31 10.80 -1.44
C LYS A 212 11.24 10.01 -0.69
N SER A 213 10.70 10.57 0.40
CA SER A 213 9.62 9.94 1.17
C SER A 213 8.33 9.79 0.36
N PHE A 214 7.96 10.79 -0.45
CA PHE A 214 6.81 10.66 -1.35
C PHE A 214 7.00 9.55 -2.38
N THR A 215 8.18 9.47 -3.00
CA THR A 215 8.54 8.40 -3.95
C THR A 215 8.48 7.03 -3.27
N ALA A 216 8.94 6.96 -2.01
CA ALA A 216 8.84 5.75 -1.20
C ALA A 216 7.38 5.29 -1.05
N VAL A 217 6.47 6.19 -0.67
CA VAL A 217 5.03 5.87 -0.57
C VAL A 217 4.44 5.44 -1.92
N CYS A 218 4.89 6.04 -3.03
CA CYS A 218 4.50 5.59 -4.36
C CYS A 218 4.97 4.14 -4.62
N LEU A 219 6.21 3.81 -4.26
CA LEU A 219 6.82 2.48 -4.46
C LEU A 219 6.24 1.39 -3.53
N GLU A 220 5.64 1.75 -2.38
CA GLU A 220 4.91 0.79 -1.54
C GLU A 220 3.94 -0.06 -2.37
N GLY A 221 3.30 0.54 -3.38
CA GLY A 221 2.39 -0.18 -4.28
C GLY A 221 3.08 -1.28 -5.09
N ALA A 222 4.29 -1.06 -5.56
CA ALA A 222 5.06 -2.07 -6.28
C ALA A 222 5.44 -3.25 -5.37
N ILE A 223 5.80 -2.96 -4.11
CA ILE A 223 6.12 -4.00 -3.11
C ILE A 223 4.89 -4.82 -2.74
N ILE A 224 3.73 -4.16 -2.58
CA ILE A 224 2.46 -4.86 -2.33
C ILE A 224 2.13 -5.82 -3.47
N VAL A 225 2.26 -5.38 -4.73
CA VAL A 225 2.03 -6.24 -5.91
C VAL A 225 3.01 -7.40 -5.93
N LEU A 226 4.30 -7.16 -5.72
CA LEU A 226 5.31 -8.23 -5.66
C LEU A 226 5.01 -9.24 -4.55
N SER A 227 4.61 -8.75 -3.37
CA SER A 227 4.22 -9.61 -2.24
C SER A 227 3.03 -10.50 -2.59
N CYS A 228 2.01 -9.95 -3.26
CA CYS A 228 0.84 -10.72 -3.71
C CYS A 228 1.23 -11.75 -4.77
N ILE A 229 2.15 -11.41 -5.70
CA ILE A 229 2.65 -12.34 -6.72
C ILE A 229 3.41 -13.50 -6.06
N ILE A 230 4.37 -13.19 -5.19
CA ILE A 230 5.15 -14.21 -4.47
C ILE A 230 4.22 -15.11 -3.65
N PHE A 231 3.25 -14.50 -2.96
CA PHE A 231 2.26 -15.25 -2.19
C PHE A 231 1.42 -16.17 -3.07
N SER A 232 0.96 -15.73 -4.23
CA SER A 232 0.15 -16.56 -5.13
C SER A 232 0.92 -17.80 -5.62
N LEU A 233 2.23 -17.66 -5.87
CA LEU A 233 3.11 -18.78 -6.21
C LEU A 233 3.34 -19.72 -5.01
N PHE A 234 3.54 -19.14 -3.83
CA PHE A 234 3.73 -19.90 -2.60
C PHE A 234 2.46 -20.66 -2.19
N ALA A 235 1.30 -20.01 -2.27
CA ALA A 235 -0.01 -20.58 -1.92
C ALA A 235 -0.59 -21.51 -3.00
N SER A 236 0.02 -21.60 -4.18
CA SER A 236 -0.38 -22.54 -5.24
C SER A 236 -0.07 -23.99 -4.89
N SER A 237 0.79 -24.23 -3.90
CA SER A 237 1.02 -25.54 -3.29
C SER A 237 0.07 -25.70 -2.10
N PRO A 238 -1.05 -26.45 -2.24
CA PRO A 238 -1.97 -26.63 -1.12
C PRO A 238 -1.26 -27.33 0.04
N PRO A 239 -1.65 -27.04 1.30
CA PRO A 239 -1.16 -27.77 2.45
C PRO A 239 -1.35 -29.28 2.28
N VAL A 240 -0.31 -30.04 2.59
CA VAL A 240 -0.38 -31.52 2.50
C VAL A 240 -1.35 -32.02 3.58
N VAL A 241 -2.51 -32.52 3.15
CA VAL A 241 -3.50 -33.08 4.05
C VAL A 241 -3.12 -34.52 4.37
N ASP A 242 -2.83 -34.79 5.63
CA ASP A 242 -2.61 -36.16 6.12
C ASP A 242 -3.94 -36.88 6.28
N THR A 243 -4.33 -37.62 5.25
CA THR A 243 -5.61 -38.35 5.20
C THR A 243 -5.72 -39.50 6.22
N SER A 244 -4.62 -39.88 6.89
CA SER A 244 -4.61 -40.92 7.93
C SER A 244 -4.99 -40.39 9.33
N ALA A 245 -4.95 -39.07 9.53
CA ALA A 245 -5.27 -38.46 10.81
C ALA A 245 -6.79 -38.28 11.00
N ALA A 246 -7.23 -38.14 12.24
CA ALA A 246 -8.64 -37.82 12.56
C ALA A 246 -9.05 -36.50 11.87
N ALA A 247 -10.30 -36.41 11.42
CA ALA A 247 -10.81 -35.25 10.67
C ALA A 247 -10.59 -33.90 11.42
N VAL A 248 -10.76 -33.88 12.73
CA VAL A 248 -10.49 -32.69 13.57
C VAL A 248 -9.03 -32.24 13.43
N THR A 249 -8.08 -33.20 13.42
CA THR A 249 -6.65 -32.90 13.29
C THR A 249 -6.31 -32.44 11.90
N GLN A 250 -6.92 -33.02 10.86
CA GLN A 250 -6.74 -32.57 9.47
C GLN A 250 -7.18 -31.11 9.28
N VAL A 251 -8.38 -30.79 9.73
CA VAL A 251 -8.95 -29.45 9.63
C VAL A 251 -8.12 -28.43 10.44
N TRP A 252 -7.70 -28.79 11.66
CA TRP A 252 -6.86 -27.92 12.49
C TRP A 252 -5.52 -27.61 11.87
N LYS A 253 -4.83 -28.61 11.30
CA LYS A 253 -3.58 -28.41 10.59
C LYS A 253 -3.78 -27.52 9.36
N TYR A 254 -4.80 -27.79 8.56
CA TYR A 254 -5.13 -26.99 7.38
C TYR A 254 -5.38 -25.52 7.73
N ILE A 255 -6.21 -25.23 8.74
CA ILE A 255 -6.48 -23.88 9.20
C ILE A 255 -5.20 -23.21 9.71
N GLY A 256 -4.37 -23.91 10.46
CA GLY A 256 -3.11 -23.39 10.97
C GLY A 256 -2.16 -22.96 9.85
N GLU A 257 -1.98 -23.80 8.82
CA GLU A 257 -1.14 -23.50 7.67
C GLU A 257 -1.74 -22.37 6.82
N LEU A 258 -3.04 -22.36 6.62
CA LEU A 258 -3.75 -21.30 5.92
C LEU A 258 -3.51 -19.94 6.59
N ILE A 259 -3.74 -19.87 7.91
CA ILE A 259 -3.54 -18.65 8.71
C ILE A 259 -2.06 -18.24 8.66
N PHE A 260 -1.12 -19.18 8.77
CA PHE A 260 0.30 -18.89 8.70
C PHE A 260 0.68 -18.25 7.35
N ASN A 261 0.23 -18.84 6.25
CA ASN A 261 0.48 -18.31 4.91
C ASN A 261 -0.10 -16.89 4.74
N MET A 262 -1.32 -16.68 5.22
CA MET A 262 -1.97 -15.37 5.20
C MET A 262 -1.25 -14.35 6.08
N LEU A 263 -0.73 -14.75 7.25
CA LEU A 263 0.08 -13.90 8.13
C LEU A 263 1.37 -13.46 7.45
N VAL A 264 2.04 -14.36 6.70
CA VAL A 264 3.24 -14.04 5.94
C VAL A 264 2.94 -12.96 4.89
N LEU A 265 1.85 -13.09 4.14
CA LEU A 265 1.46 -12.06 3.16
C LEU A 265 1.14 -10.73 3.84
N VAL A 266 0.25 -10.74 4.84
CA VAL A 266 -0.14 -9.53 5.57
C VAL A 266 1.08 -8.85 6.21
N GLY A 267 1.98 -9.63 6.80
CA GLY A 267 3.23 -9.14 7.37
C GLY A 267 4.12 -8.47 6.33
N THR A 268 4.27 -9.08 5.15
CA THR A 268 5.07 -8.53 4.05
C THR A 268 4.45 -7.25 3.49
N ILE A 269 3.13 -7.22 3.30
CA ILE A 269 2.42 -6.01 2.87
C ILE A 269 2.57 -4.89 3.91
N LYS A 270 2.45 -5.20 5.20
CA LYS A 270 2.59 -4.21 6.28
C LYS A 270 4.02 -3.68 6.43
N MET A 271 5.02 -4.45 6.02
CA MET A 271 6.43 -4.01 6.04
C MET A 271 6.84 -3.25 4.77
N SER A 272 5.96 -3.11 3.78
CA SER A 272 6.28 -2.47 2.50
C SER A 272 6.79 -1.04 2.65
N ASP A 273 6.27 -0.28 3.60
CA ASP A 273 6.73 1.06 3.95
C ASP A 273 8.19 1.07 4.42
N ARG A 274 8.59 0.15 5.32
CA ARG A 274 9.96 0.06 5.85
C ARG A 274 10.99 -0.38 4.81
N VAL A 275 10.57 -1.16 3.81
CA VAL A 275 11.46 -1.63 2.74
C VAL A 275 11.85 -0.49 1.82
N VAL A 276 11.00 0.50 1.64
CA VAL A 276 11.21 1.62 0.71
C VAL A 276 11.82 2.85 1.40
N GLU A 277 11.68 3.00 2.73
CA GLU A 277 12.23 4.13 3.48
C GLU A 277 13.75 4.07 3.73
N LYS A 278 14.38 2.91 3.56
CA LYS A 278 15.84 2.73 3.67
C LYS A 278 16.53 2.97 2.35
#